data_df4101bd7da11abbcc8f2ba4ae2eeda9
#
_entry.id   df4101bd7da11abbcc8f2ba4ae2eeda9
#
_cell.length_a   1.000
_cell.length_b   1.000
_cell.length_c   1.000
_cell.angle_alpha   90.00
_cell.angle_beta   90.00
_cell.angle_gamma   90.00
#
_symmetry.space_group_name_H-M   'P 1'
#
loop_
_entity.id
_entity.type
_entity.pdbx_description
1 polymer ?
#
loop_
_entity_poly.entity_id
_entity_poly.type
_entity_poly.pdbx_seq_one_letter_code
_entity_poly.pdbx_strand_id
1 'polypeptide(L)'
;MGKISFVCLNGEFIPSDKPLFFGSNRAFRYGDGLFETMRAVGTTVPFLSQHIERLRKSSSVIQLELPETYSAPYFQKQISRLLNANKFFTGAKVRLSIFRKDGGNYQPLSNKTDYYIDCSPLETQNFSLNSKGLKVDIFTDWKKPINELSGIKSANSLFYVKAAIFARSQNLDDCILLNEHDKIIEASSSNLFIFLNNNLITPSLSEGCLPGIMRKIIINLALKEKITVYDNVCITENEILNADEVLLTNAVHGIKWVVAFRNRRYFCKTAKRLSAALEAFATCNQKSEICNLKL
;
A
#
# COMPACT_ATOMS: atom_id res chain seq x y z
N MET A 1 17.12 18.90 -21.54
CA MET A 1 16.67 19.27 -20.19
C MET A 1 15.49 18.37 -19.82
N GLY A 2 15.59 17.55 -18.76
CA GLY A 2 14.47 16.73 -18.26
C GLY A 2 13.33 17.64 -17.83
N LYS A 3 12.10 17.20 -18.05
CA LYS A 3 10.89 17.93 -17.68
C LYS A 3 10.82 18.02 -16.14
N ILE A 4 10.87 19.24 -15.59
CA ILE A 4 10.74 19.48 -14.15
C ILE A 4 9.36 19.00 -13.71
N SER A 5 9.30 18.10 -12.74
CA SER A 5 8.06 17.66 -12.09
C SER A 5 7.78 18.53 -10.86
N PHE A 6 6.53 18.56 -10.43
CA PHE A 6 6.08 19.25 -9.22
C PHE A 6 5.75 18.24 -8.13
N VAL A 7 5.89 18.67 -6.90
CA VAL A 7 5.43 18.02 -5.67
C VAL A 7 4.53 18.99 -4.91
N CYS A 8 3.77 18.48 -3.94
CA CYS A 8 2.90 19.32 -3.12
C CYS A 8 3.33 19.22 -1.65
N LEU A 9 3.69 20.35 -1.06
CA LEU A 9 3.98 20.48 0.37
C LEU A 9 2.95 21.44 0.97
N ASN A 10 2.09 20.94 1.88
CA ASN A 10 1.05 21.72 2.56
C ASN A 10 0.13 22.52 1.62
N GLY A 11 -0.13 22.03 0.40
CA GLY A 11 -0.97 22.69 -0.60
C GLY A 11 -0.22 23.58 -1.59
N GLU A 12 1.07 23.85 -1.38
CA GLU A 12 1.93 24.56 -2.31
C GLU A 12 2.59 23.59 -3.30
N PHE A 13 2.62 23.98 -4.58
CA PHE A 13 3.27 23.19 -5.64
C PHE A 13 4.68 23.72 -5.87
N ILE A 14 5.66 22.89 -5.57
CA ILE A 14 7.07 23.22 -5.62
C ILE A 14 7.74 22.35 -6.68
N PRO A 15 8.65 22.88 -7.52
CA PRO A 15 9.46 22.06 -8.41
C PRO A 15 10.26 21.03 -7.63
N SER A 16 10.28 19.77 -8.10
CA SER A 16 10.89 18.64 -7.37
C SER A 16 12.42 18.70 -7.26
N ASP A 17 13.05 19.60 -8.01
CA ASP A 17 14.50 19.89 -7.98
C ASP A 17 14.89 20.94 -6.94
N LYS A 18 13.94 21.49 -6.19
CA LYS A 18 14.19 22.47 -5.13
C LYS A 18 14.29 21.82 -3.76
N PRO A 19 15.07 22.40 -2.83
CA PRO A 19 15.06 21.97 -1.43
C PRO A 19 13.65 22.07 -0.83
N LEU A 20 13.20 21.02 -0.15
CA LEU A 20 11.85 20.92 0.42
C LEU A 20 11.85 20.88 1.94
N PHE A 21 12.88 20.29 2.54
CA PHE A 21 12.93 20.05 3.97
C PHE A 21 14.25 20.51 4.56
N PHE A 22 14.20 20.97 5.80
CA PHE A 22 15.40 21.28 6.57
C PHE A 22 16.01 20.01 7.17
N GLY A 23 17.29 20.03 7.53
CA GLY A 23 17.96 18.94 8.20
C GLY A 23 17.39 18.58 9.60
N SER A 24 16.54 19.45 10.16
CA SER A 24 15.76 19.23 11.38
C SER A 24 14.51 18.37 11.18
N ASN A 25 14.12 18.09 9.93
CA ASN A 25 12.87 17.37 9.63
C ASN A 25 12.78 16.03 10.39
N ARG A 26 11.70 15.85 11.15
CA ARG A 26 11.52 14.71 12.04
C ARG A 26 11.27 13.39 11.29
N ALA A 27 10.61 13.46 10.12
CA ALA A 27 10.45 12.27 9.28
C ALA A 27 11.80 11.77 8.76
N PHE A 28 12.71 12.67 8.43
CA PHE A 28 14.08 12.33 8.02
C PHE A 28 14.91 11.78 9.20
N ARG A 29 14.86 12.45 10.37
CA ARG A 29 15.69 12.07 11.54
C ARG A 29 15.21 10.82 12.25
N TYR A 30 13.90 10.63 12.38
CA TYR A 30 13.30 9.64 13.28
C TYR A 30 12.29 8.71 12.58
N GLY A 31 11.97 8.95 11.30
CA GLY A 31 10.85 8.28 10.67
C GLY A 31 9.49 8.65 11.28
N ASP A 32 9.39 9.84 11.90
CA ASP A 32 8.21 10.30 12.66
C ASP A 32 7.10 10.78 11.71
N GLY A 33 6.46 9.81 11.07
CA GLY A 33 5.41 10.05 10.10
C GLY A 33 4.78 8.77 9.56
N LEU A 34 3.74 8.95 8.79
CA LEU A 34 2.93 7.92 8.14
C LEU A 34 2.87 8.20 6.64
N PHE A 35 2.58 7.18 5.85
CA PHE A 35 2.35 7.39 4.43
C PHE A 35 1.28 6.47 3.85
N GLU A 36 0.65 6.95 2.79
CA GLU A 36 -0.22 6.18 1.92
C GLU A 36 0.38 6.13 0.51
N THR A 37 0.21 5.00 -0.16
CA THR A 37 0.61 4.83 -1.56
C THR A 37 -0.58 4.31 -2.33
N MET A 38 -0.98 5.04 -3.35
CA MET A 38 -2.24 4.85 -4.05
C MET A 38 -2.01 4.85 -5.56
N ARG A 39 -2.91 4.23 -6.30
CA ARG A 39 -3.03 4.43 -7.74
C ARG A 39 -4.00 5.56 -8.01
N ALA A 40 -3.64 6.48 -8.88
CA ALA A 40 -4.58 7.36 -9.57
C ALA A 40 -4.88 6.79 -10.96
N VAL A 41 -6.12 6.92 -11.39
CA VAL A 41 -6.61 6.60 -12.74
C VAL A 41 -7.16 7.89 -13.33
N GLY A 42 -6.54 8.39 -14.40
CA GLY A 42 -6.71 9.80 -14.75
C GLY A 42 -6.21 10.67 -13.61
N THR A 43 -7.07 11.56 -13.11
CA THR A 43 -6.77 12.44 -11.97
C THR A 43 -7.49 12.04 -10.67
N THR A 44 -8.16 10.88 -10.65
CA THR A 44 -8.95 10.39 -9.51
C THR A 44 -8.25 9.21 -8.84
N VAL A 45 -8.26 9.18 -7.50
CA VAL A 45 -7.73 8.07 -6.71
C VAL A 45 -8.88 7.18 -6.26
N PRO A 46 -9.03 5.95 -6.80
CA PRO A 46 -10.00 4.99 -6.28
C PRO A 46 -9.73 4.67 -4.82
N PHE A 47 -10.79 4.54 -4.02
CA PHE A 47 -10.71 4.15 -2.61
C PHE A 47 -10.00 5.16 -1.71
N LEU A 48 -9.89 6.44 -2.11
CA LEU A 48 -9.22 7.48 -1.33
C LEU A 48 -9.80 7.61 0.09
N SER A 49 -11.11 7.50 0.24
CA SER A 49 -11.79 7.58 1.54
C SER A 49 -11.25 6.52 2.52
N GLN A 50 -11.04 5.27 2.07
CA GLN A 50 -10.47 4.20 2.89
C GLN A 50 -9.01 4.48 3.26
N HIS A 51 -8.22 5.06 2.35
CA HIS A 51 -6.84 5.48 2.63
C HIS A 51 -6.81 6.55 3.71
N ILE A 52 -7.66 7.56 3.64
CA ILE A 52 -7.72 8.64 4.64
C ILE A 52 -8.25 8.11 5.99
N GLU A 53 -9.21 7.19 5.98
CA GLU A 53 -9.66 6.53 7.22
C GLU A 53 -8.52 5.77 7.90
N ARG A 54 -7.75 4.96 7.16
CA ARG A 54 -6.59 4.25 7.71
C ARG A 54 -5.54 5.22 8.25
N LEU A 55 -5.26 6.28 7.50
CA LEU A 55 -4.31 7.31 7.90
C LEU A 55 -4.71 7.94 9.24
N ARG A 56 -6.01 8.30 9.42
CA ARG A 56 -6.53 8.86 10.68
C ARG A 56 -6.39 7.87 11.84
N LYS A 57 -6.77 6.60 11.65
CA LYS A 57 -6.60 5.55 12.65
C LYS A 57 -5.12 5.38 13.04
N SER A 58 -4.24 5.33 12.06
CA SER A 58 -2.79 5.21 12.30
C SER A 58 -2.20 6.43 13.01
N SER A 59 -2.70 7.63 12.68
CA SER A 59 -2.27 8.88 13.32
C SER A 59 -2.57 8.89 14.80
N SER A 60 -3.71 8.35 15.23
CA SER A 60 -4.06 8.25 16.65
C SER A 60 -3.09 7.36 17.41
N VAL A 61 -2.58 6.29 16.82
CA VAL A 61 -1.62 5.37 17.45
C VAL A 61 -0.31 6.09 17.83
N ILE A 62 0.19 6.96 16.96
CA ILE A 62 1.43 7.72 17.19
C ILE A 62 1.17 9.19 17.59
N GLN A 63 -0.05 9.49 18.01
CA GLN A 63 -0.46 10.80 18.52
C GLN A 63 -0.16 11.98 17.56
N LEU A 64 -0.36 11.77 16.23
CA LEU A 64 -0.32 12.85 15.26
C LEU A 64 -1.66 13.58 15.21
N GLU A 65 -1.64 14.90 15.35
CA GLU A 65 -2.81 15.76 15.22
C GLU A 65 -3.08 16.07 13.74
N LEU A 66 -4.06 15.37 13.15
CA LEU A 66 -4.51 15.66 11.79
C LEU A 66 -5.62 16.71 11.83
N PRO A 67 -5.47 17.84 11.10
CA PRO A 67 -6.56 18.79 10.91
C PRO A 67 -7.84 18.10 10.38
N GLU A 68 -9.01 18.57 10.80
CA GLU A 68 -10.28 18.05 10.28
C GLU A 68 -10.42 18.26 8.79
N THR A 69 -9.83 19.32 8.27
CA THR A 69 -9.77 19.64 6.83
C THR A 69 -9.05 18.58 6.00
N TYR A 70 -8.20 17.72 6.58
CA TYR A 70 -7.51 16.64 5.87
C TYR A 70 -8.47 15.48 5.56
N SER A 71 -9.47 15.78 4.74
CA SER A 71 -10.51 14.87 4.27
C SER A 71 -10.18 14.25 2.92
N ALA A 72 -10.91 13.20 2.51
CA ALA A 72 -10.74 12.62 1.18
C ALA A 72 -11.02 13.63 0.05
N PRO A 73 -12.08 14.46 0.07
CA PRO A 73 -12.28 15.51 -0.92
C PRO A 73 -11.13 16.53 -0.97
N TYR A 74 -10.59 16.92 0.19
CA TYR A 74 -9.45 17.81 0.24
C TYR A 74 -8.22 17.23 -0.47
N PHE A 75 -7.82 16.01 -0.13
CA PHE A 75 -6.66 15.37 -0.76
C PHE A 75 -6.91 15.02 -2.22
N GLN A 76 -8.15 14.64 -2.59
CA GLN A 76 -8.50 14.44 -4.00
C GLN A 76 -8.26 15.71 -4.83
N LYS A 77 -8.65 16.87 -4.31
CA LYS A 77 -8.41 18.16 -4.96
C LYS A 77 -6.89 18.45 -5.13
N GLN A 78 -6.09 18.24 -4.07
CA GLN A 78 -4.64 18.46 -4.14
C GLN A 78 -3.98 17.49 -5.12
N ILE A 79 -4.33 16.20 -5.07
CA ILE A 79 -3.80 15.17 -5.97
C ILE A 79 -4.17 15.47 -7.42
N SER A 80 -5.42 15.80 -7.72
CA SER A 80 -5.86 16.12 -9.08
C SER A 80 -5.09 17.33 -9.64
N ARG A 81 -4.89 18.38 -8.85
CA ARG A 81 -4.10 19.56 -9.25
C ARG A 81 -2.65 19.17 -9.53
N LEU A 82 -2.04 18.33 -8.67
CA LEU A 82 -0.66 17.87 -8.81
C LEU A 82 -0.47 17.02 -10.08
N LEU A 83 -1.40 16.09 -10.33
CA LEU A 83 -1.38 15.26 -11.53
C LEU A 83 -1.54 16.07 -12.82
N ASN A 84 -2.41 17.09 -12.81
CA ASN A 84 -2.56 18.03 -13.92
C ASN A 84 -1.27 18.85 -14.15
N ALA A 85 -0.65 19.38 -13.10
CA ALA A 85 0.61 20.12 -13.20
C ALA A 85 1.74 19.26 -13.80
N ASN A 86 1.78 17.97 -13.44
CA ASN A 86 2.75 17.00 -13.96
C ASN A 86 2.35 16.40 -15.33
N LYS A 87 1.13 16.66 -15.80
CA LYS A 87 0.56 16.08 -17.04
C LYS A 87 0.47 14.54 -17.01
N PHE A 88 0.13 13.98 -15.85
CA PHE A 88 -0.11 12.55 -15.68
C PHE A 88 -1.61 12.26 -15.82
N PHE A 89 -2.05 11.94 -17.04
CA PHE A 89 -3.48 11.78 -17.36
C PHE A 89 -3.91 10.31 -17.54
N THR A 90 -2.98 9.38 -17.55
CA THR A 90 -3.30 7.95 -17.67
C THR A 90 -3.37 7.29 -16.31
N GLY A 91 -2.26 6.78 -15.82
CA GLY A 91 -2.14 6.19 -14.50
C GLY A 91 -0.95 6.78 -13.75
N ALA A 92 -1.10 6.96 -12.45
CA ALA A 92 0.00 7.43 -11.61
C ALA A 92 0.03 6.71 -10.26
N LYS A 93 1.23 6.51 -9.74
CA LYS A 93 1.45 6.19 -8.34
C LYS A 93 1.51 7.50 -7.58
N VAL A 94 0.68 7.64 -6.57
CA VAL A 94 0.64 8.80 -5.66
C VAL A 94 1.08 8.36 -4.29
N ARG A 95 2.00 9.09 -3.69
CA ARG A 95 2.40 8.92 -2.29
C ARG A 95 2.00 10.17 -1.52
N LEU A 96 1.17 9.99 -0.50
CA LEU A 96 0.82 11.00 0.50
C LEU A 96 1.58 10.64 1.79
N SER A 97 2.48 11.52 2.22
CA SER A 97 3.20 11.40 3.48
C SER A 97 2.71 12.46 4.45
N ILE A 98 2.42 12.08 5.69
CA ILE A 98 2.08 12.98 6.79
C ILE A 98 3.11 12.78 7.88
N PHE A 99 3.67 13.85 8.39
CA PHE A 99 4.74 13.81 9.37
C PHE A 99 4.57 14.92 10.40
N ARG A 100 5.11 14.67 11.59
CA ARG A 100 5.09 15.64 12.67
C ARG A 100 5.93 16.85 12.32
N LYS A 101 5.44 18.06 12.69
CA LYS A 101 6.20 19.30 12.53
C LYS A 101 7.53 19.25 13.27
N ASP A 102 8.50 19.98 12.77
CA ASP A 102 9.84 20.04 13.30
C ASP A 102 9.85 20.59 14.74
N GLY A 103 10.90 20.22 15.47
CA GLY A 103 11.18 20.68 16.83
C GLY A 103 11.26 19.54 17.85
N GLY A 104 12.14 19.74 18.84
CA GLY A 104 12.48 18.74 19.86
C GLY A 104 13.34 17.61 19.34
N ASN A 105 13.75 16.76 20.28
CA ASN A 105 14.46 15.51 20.01
C ASN A 105 13.46 14.35 19.93
N TYR A 106 13.63 13.26 20.69
CA TYR A 106 12.65 12.18 20.76
C TYR A 106 11.30 12.69 21.29
N GLN A 107 11.31 13.60 22.27
CA GLN A 107 10.11 14.32 22.70
C GLN A 107 9.83 15.47 21.71
N PRO A 108 8.72 15.43 20.95
CA PRO A 108 8.35 16.49 20.03
C PRO A 108 7.86 17.73 20.78
N LEU A 109 8.03 18.91 20.22
CA LEU A 109 7.47 20.16 20.74
C LEU A 109 5.98 20.34 20.36
N SER A 110 5.51 19.61 19.35
CA SER A 110 4.14 19.70 18.85
C SER A 110 3.73 18.39 18.20
N ASN A 111 2.46 18.02 18.28
CA ASN A 111 1.87 16.90 17.57
C ASN A 111 1.22 17.29 16.23
N LYS A 112 1.22 18.59 15.90
CA LYS A 112 0.72 19.11 14.62
C LYS A 112 1.51 18.50 13.45
N THR A 113 0.86 18.40 12.30
CA THR A 113 1.40 17.72 11.14
C THR A 113 1.59 18.65 9.94
N ASP A 114 2.53 18.29 9.12
CA ASP A 114 2.67 18.71 7.73
C ASP A 114 2.42 17.52 6.80
N TYR A 115 2.12 17.80 5.52
CA TYR A 115 1.99 16.75 4.53
C TYR A 115 2.77 17.04 3.25
N TYR A 116 3.17 15.97 2.60
CA TYR A 116 3.87 15.97 1.32
C TYR A 116 3.22 14.97 0.38
N ILE A 117 3.00 15.39 -0.88
CA ILE A 117 2.49 14.52 -1.93
C ILE A 117 3.47 14.53 -3.10
N ASP A 118 3.90 13.35 -3.52
CA ASP A 118 4.59 13.13 -4.77
C ASP A 118 3.82 12.16 -5.66
N CYS A 119 4.14 12.17 -6.95
CA CYS A 119 3.55 11.25 -7.91
C CYS A 119 4.56 10.86 -8.99
N SER A 120 4.39 9.66 -9.52
CA SER A 120 5.14 9.13 -10.65
C SER A 120 4.21 8.40 -11.62
N PRO A 121 4.48 8.44 -12.95
CA PRO A 121 3.64 7.77 -13.92
C PRO A 121 3.66 6.25 -13.73
N LEU A 122 2.56 5.59 -14.08
CA LEU A 122 2.44 4.16 -14.20
C LEU A 122 2.26 3.79 -15.69
N GLU A 123 2.79 2.65 -16.09
CA GLU A 123 2.66 2.15 -17.46
C GLU A 123 1.20 1.80 -17.81
N THR A 124 0.42 1.36 -16.83
CA THR A 124 -0.96 0.94 -17.02
C THR A 124 -1.93 1.87 -16.33
N GLN A 125 -3.04 2.19 -17.01
CA GLN A 125 -4.11 3.02 -16.44
C GLN A 125 -4.89 2.26 -15.36
N ASN A 126 -5.26 1.00 -15.63
CA ASN A 126 -6.14 0.20 -14.80
C ASN A 126 -5.39 -0.82 -13.92
N PHE A 127 -6.12 -1.42 -12.99
CA PHE A 127 -5.63 -2.60 -12.27
C PHE A 127 -5.63 -3.80 -13.22
N SER A 128 -4.45 -4.28 -13.59
CA SER A 128 -4.29 -5.43 -14.46
C SER A 128 -3.47 -6.52 -13.78
N LEU A 129 -3.86 -7.77 -13.99
CA LEU A 129 -3.06 -8.90 -13.52
C LEU A 129 -1.72 -8.95 -14.30
N ASN A 130 -0.64 -9.24 -13.59
CA ASN A 130 0.67 -9.44 -14.23
C ASN A 130 0.62 -10.63 -15.19
N SER A 131 1.17 -10.45 -16.41
CA SER A 131 1.26 -11.51 -17.42
C SER A 131 2.25 -12.60 -17.01
N LYS A 132 3.41 -12.20 -16.46
CA LYS A 132 4.41 -13.11 -15.89
C LYS A 132 4.21 -13.17 -14.37
N GLY A 133 3.96 -14.37 -13.84
CA GLY A 133 3.81 -14.58 -12.40
C GLY A 133 5.10 -14.28 -11.62
N LEU A 134 4.96 -13.86 -10.38
CA LEU A 134 6.07 -13.50 -9.50
C LEU A 134 6.78 -14.76 -8.97
N LYS A 135 8.09 -14.68 -8.78
CA LYS A 135 8.89 -15.63 -8.02
C LYS A 135 9.12 -15.06 -6.62
N VAL A 136 8.78 -15.82 -5.60
CA VAL A 136 8.93 -15.39 -4.20
C VAL A 136 9.58 -16.46 -3.35
N ASP A 137 10.22 -16.05 -2.25
CA ASP A 137 10.68 -16.91 -1.15
C ASP A 137 10.53 -16.16 0.18
N ILE A 138 10.79 -16.82 1.29
CA ILE A 138 10.70 -16.26 2.63
C ILE A 138 11.96 -15.47 2.95
N PHE A 139 11.78 -14.27 3.48
CA PHE A 139 12.84 -13.46 4.08
C PHE A 139 13.05 -13.91 5.53
N THR A 140 14.20 -14.48 5.83
CA THR A 140 14.50 -15.12 7.13
C THR A 140 15.44 -14.31 8.02
N ASP A 141 16.16 -13.29 7.47
CA ASP A 141 17.17 -12.55 8.22
C ASP A 141 16.58 -11.78 9.41
N TRP A 142 15.41 -11.19 9.23
CA TRP A 142 14.70 -10.43 10.25
C TRP A 142 13.23 -10.82 10.31
N LYS A 143 12.67 -10.75 11.52
CA LYS A 143 11.25 -11.00 11.78
C LYS A 143 10.56 -9.71 12.20
N LYS A 144 9.31 -9.53 11.79
CA LYS A 144 8.51 -8.37 12.17
C LYS A 144 7.93 -8.57 13.58
N PRO A 145 8.17 -7.65 14.52
CA PRO A 145 7.56 -7.75 15.84
C PRO A 145 6.05 -7.52 15.77
N ILE A 146 5.31 -8.08 16.71
CA ILE A 146 3.87 -7.88 16.87
C ILE A 146 3.65 -6.84 17.98
N ASN A 147 3.27 -5.63 17.59
CA ASN A 147 2.96 -4.53 18.51
C ASN A 147 2.02 -3.52 17.82
N GLU A 148 1.69 -2.43 18.49
CA GLU A 148 0.81 -1.38 17.94
C GLU A 148 1.32 -0.76 16.63
N LEU A 149 2.64 -0.74 16.41
CA LEU A 149 3.23 -0.19 15.19
C LEU A 149 3.16 -1.15 13.99
N SER A 150 2.93 -2.44 14.21
CA SER A 150 2.90 -3.46 13.14
C SER A 150 1.78 -3.21 12.13
N GLY A 151 0.63 -2.73 12.62
CA GLY A 151 -0.55 -2.45 11.80
C GLY A 151 -0.55 -1.08 11.13
N ILE A 152 0.44 -0.22 11.36
CA ILE A 152 0.47 1.12 10.77
C ILE A 152 1.50 1.26 9.65
N LYS A 153 1.18 2.10 8.67
CA LYS A 153 2.06 2.36 7.53
C LYS A 153 2.98 3.55 7.83
N SER A 154 3.95 3.31 8.74
CA SER A 154 4.90 4.33 9.20
C SER A 154 6.06 4.55 8.24
N ALA A 155 6.72 5.70 8.36
CA ALA A 155 7.95 6.02 7.64
C ALA A 155 9.15 5.15 8.08
N ASN A 156 9.05 4.43 9.22
CA ASN A 156 10.03 3.44 9.67
C ASN A 156 9.98 2.17 8.82
N SER A 157 10.49 2.25 7.60
CA SER A 157 10.36 1.20 6.59
C SER A 157 11.64 0.36 6.41
N LEU A 158 12.62 0.46 7.33
CA LEU A 158 13.92 -0.21 7.17
C LEU A 158 13.79 -1.74 7.05
N PHE A 159 12.87 -2.35 7.81
CA PHE A 159 12.55 -3.76 7.70
C PHE A 159 12.18 -4.18 6.27
N TYR A 160 11.29 -3.42 5.63
CA TYR A 160 10.84 -3.67 4.25
C TYR A 160 11.94 -3.38 3.22
N VAL A 161 12.80 -2.40 3.49
CA VAL A 161 13.99 -2.12 2.64
C VAL A 161 14.95 -3.30 2.68
N LYS A 162 15.25 -3.87 3.85
CA LYS A 162 16.09 -5.07 3.98
C LYS A 162 15.48 -6.27 3.25
N ALA A 163 14.18 -6.48 3.40
CA ALA A 163 13.46 -7.54 2.70
C ALA A 163 13.52 -7.37 1.16
N ALA A 164 13.39 -6.16 0.65
CA ALA A 164 13.50 -5.88 -0.78
C ALA A 164 14.94 -6.08 -1.31
N ILE A 165 15.97 -5.74 -0.51
CA ILE A 165 17.38 -6.00 -0.84
C ILE A 165 17.61 -7.52 -0.92
N PHE A 166 17.10 -8.29 0.04
CA PHE A 166 17.16 -9.76 0.01
C PHE A 166 16.50 -10.31 -1.26
N ALA A 167 15.26 -9.92 -1.56
CA ALA A 167 14.58 -10.39 -2.77
C ALA A 167 15.43 -10.15 -4.02
N ARG A 168 15.99 -8.94 -4.17
CA ARG A 168 16.88 -8.61 -5.29
C ARG A 168 18.14 -9.47 -5.32
N SER A 169 18.80 -9.72 -4.19
CA SER A 169 20.02 -10.53 -4.12
C SER A 169 19.78 -12.00 -4.49
N GLN A 170 18.58 -12.49 -4.26
CA GLN A 170 18.15 -13.86 -4.61
C GLN A 170 17.47 -13.96 -5.99
N ASN A 171 17.47 -12.89 -6.80
CA ASN A 171 16.76 -12.82 -8.10
C ASN A 171 15.26 -13.17 -7.98
N LEU A 172 14.62 -12.75 -6.89
CA LEU A 172 13.18 -12.86 -6.64
C LEU A 172 12.48 -11.55 -7.04
N ASP A 173 11.20 -11.65 -7.38
CA ASP A 173 10.36 -10.49 -7.67
C ASP A 173 9.82 -9.82 -6.40
N ASP A 174 9.63 -10.58 -5.31
CA ASP A 174 9.25 -10.11 -3.97
C ASP A 174 9.65 -11.17 -2.92
N CYS A 175 9.49 -10.88 -1.63
CA CYS A 175 9.69 -11.86 -0.58
C CYS A 175 8.57 -11.83 0.45
N ILE A 176 8.32 -13.00 1.04
CA ILE A 176 7.32 -13.23 2.07
C ILE A 176 7.96 -12.97 3.44
N LEU A 177 7.25 -12.27 4.30
CA LEU A 177 7.72 -11.83 5.61
C LEU A 177 7.12 -12.69 6.72
N LEU A 178 7.94 -12.94 7.73
CA LEU A 178 7.55 -13.63 8.96
C LEU A 178 7.40 -12.65 10.12
N ASN A 179 6.49 -12.96 11.04
CA ASN A 179 6.47 -12.33 12.36
C ASN A 179 7.44 -13.04 13.33
N GLU A 180 7.56 -12.52 14.55
CA GLU A 180 8.42 -13.06 15.60
C GLU A 180 8.09 -14.50 16.02
N HIS A 181 6.88 -14.99 15.71
CA HIS A 181 6.41 -16.36 15.95
C HIS A 181 6.52 -17.27 14.72
N ASP A 182 7.33 -16.89 13.73
CA ASP A 182 7.51 -17.63 12.47
C ASP A 182 6.22 -17.82 11.64
N LYS A 183 5.22 -16.94 11.83
CA LYS A 183 4.02 -16.97 11.02
C LYS A 183 4.18 -16.05 9.81
N ILE A 184 3.68 -16.49 8.69
CA ILE A 184 3.63 -15.72 7.46
C ILE A 184 2.59 -14.61 7.60
N ILE A 185 2.97 -13.38 7.26
CA ILE A 185 2.12 -12.22 7.50
C ILE A 185 1.78 -11.44 6.23
N GLU A 186 2.76 -11.12 5.39
CA GLU A 186 2.61 -10.28 4.20
C GLU A 186 3.83 -10.45 3.30
N ALA A 187 3.93 -9.71 2.19
CA ALA A 187 5.15 -9.56 1.41
C ALA A 187 5.76 -8.17 1.61
N SER A 188 6.93 -7.89 1.00
CA SER A 188 7.66 -6.64 1.25
C SER A 188 6.87 -5.37 0.94
N SER A 189 5.90 -5.45 0.03
CA SER A 189 5.06 -4.31 -0.37
C SER A 189 3.58 -4.65 -0.58
N SER A 190 3.13 -5.84 -0.14
CA SER A 190 1.81 -6.39 -0.47
C SER A 190 1.28 -7.27 0.66
N ASN A 191 -0.05 -7.31 0.84
CA ASN A 191 -0.66 -8.38 1.62
C ASN A 191 -0.63 -9.69 0.82
N LEU A 192 -0.63 -10.82 1.54
CA LEU A 192 -0.60 -12.15 0.96
C LEU A 192 -1.97 -12.81 1.10
N PHE A 193 -2.38 -13.54 0.06
CA PHE A 193 -3.47 -14.48 0.04
C PHE A 193 -3.02 -15.80 -0.54
N ILE A 194 -3.58 -16.89 -0.06
CA ILE A 194 -3.49 -18.20 -0.68
C ILE A 194 -4.89 -18.70 -1.04
N PHE A 195 -5.01 -19.46 -2.12
CA PHE A 195 -6.21 -20.19 -2.46
C PHE A 195 -5.95 -21.68 -2.23
N LEU A 196 -6.73 -22.28 -1.36
CA LEU A 196 -6.54 -23.65 -0.91
C LEU A 196 -7.90 -24.29 -0.67
N ASN A 197 -8.15 -25.47 -1.24
CA ASN A 197 -9.40 -26.22 -1.07
C ASN A 197 -10.66 -25.35 -1.35
N ASN A 198 -10.64 -24.57 -2.44
CA ASN A 198 -11.71 -23.64 -2.85
C ASN A 198 -11.97 -22.47 -1.88
N ASN A 199 -11.09 -22.21 -0.95
CA ASN A 199 -11.18 -21.10 0.00
C ASN A 199 -10.08 -20.07 -0.26
N LEU A 200 -10.38 -18.81 -0.07
CA LEU A 200 -9.39 -17.74 -0.06
C LEU A 200 -8.98 -17.47 1.39
N ILE A 201 -7.69 -17.53 1.65
CA ILE A 201 -7.13 -17.44 2.99
C ILE A 201 -6.09 -16.31 3.04
N THR A 202 -6.11 -15.49 4.08
CA THR A 202 -5.14 -14.42 4.30
C THR A 202 -4.79 -14.35 5.79
N PRO A 203 -3.55 -13.98 6.15
CA PRO A 203 -3.13 -13.89 7.54
C PRO A 203 -4.02 -12.97 8.38
N SER A 204 -4.24 -13.34 9.64
CA SER A 204 -4.91 -12.50 10.62
C SER A 204 -4.16 -11.18 10.82
N LEU A 205 -4.89 -10.09 11.05
CA LEU A 205 -4.28 -8.81 11.42
C LEU A 205 -3.58 -8.87 12.79
N SER A 206 -4.02 -9.76 13.68
CA SER A 206 -3.36 -10.03 14.97
C SER A 206 -1.94 -10.59 14.83
N GLU A 207 -1.61 -11.17 13.66
CA GLU A 207 -0.26 -11.64 13.36
C GLU A 207 0.71 -10.50 12.95
N GLY A 208 0.25 -9.26 12.94
CA GLY A 208 1.08 -8.07 12.68
C GLY A 208 1.20 -7.67 11.20
N CYS A 209 0.39 -8.21 10.29
CA CYS A 209 0.33 -7.72 8.92
C CYS A 209 -0.39 -6.38 8.82
N LEU A 210 -0.05 -5.59 7.79
CA LEU A 210 -0.71 -4.32 7.54
C LEU A 210 -2.19 -4.54 7.16
N PRO A 211 -3.16 -3.77 7.72
CA PRO A 211 -4.55 -3.78 7.28
C PRO A 211 -4.68 -3.07 5.92
N GLY A 212 -4.32 -3.78 4.85
CA GLY A 212 -4.26 -3.24 3.50
C GLY A 212 -5.63 -2.85 2.95
N ILE A 213 -5.70 -1.71 2.26
CA ILE A 213 -6.94 -1.28 1.58
C ILE A 213 -7.32 -2.32 0.53
N MET A 214 -6.37 -2.76 -0.28
CA MET A 214 -6.61 -3.78 -1.29
C MET A 214 -6.98 -5.13 -0.64
N ARG A 215 -6.38 -5.50 0.50
CA ARG A 215 -6.78 -6.70 1.27
C ARG A 215 -8.28 -6.68 1.57
N LYS A 216 -8.80 -5.58 2.15
CA LYS A 216 -10.23 -5.42 2.47
C LYS A 216 -11.12 -5.52 1.22
N ILE A 217 -10.68 -4.90 0.12
CA ILE A 217 -11.43 -4.90 -1.15
C ILE A 217 -11.51 -6.31 -1.73
N ILE A 218 -10.39 -7.05 -1.75
CA ILE A 218 -10.33 -8.41 -2.30
C ILE A 218 -11.15 -9.40 -1.46
N ILE A 219 -11.14 -9.29 -0.13
CA ILE A 219 -12.04 -10.05 0.75
C ILE A 219 -13.50 -9.83 0.34
N ASN A 220 -13.92 -8.57 0.22
CA ASN A 220 -15.30 -8.23 -0.14
C ASN A 220 -15.69 -8.72 -1.56
N LEU A 221 -14.78 -8.64 -2.52
CA LEU A 221 -14.99 -9.14 -3.88
C LEU A 221 -15.09 -10.67 -3.89
N ALA A 222 -14.24 -11.37 -3.16
CA ALA A 222 -14.28 -12.82 -3.06
C ALA A 222 -15.61 -13.30 -2.47
N LEU A 223 -16.11 -12.66 -1.41
CA LEU A 223 -17.41 -12.96 -0.82
C LEU A 223 -18.56 -12.73 -1.82
N LYS A 224 -18.54 -11.63 -2.60
CA LYS A 224 -19.52 -11.39 -3.67
C LYS A 224 -19.46 -12.45 -4.76
N GLU A 225 -18.29 -12.96 -5.06
CA GLU A 225 -18.03 -14.06 -5.99
C GLU A 225 -18.34 -15.44 -5.38
N LYS A 226 -18.96 -15.49 -4.18
CA LYS A 226 -19.30 -16.72 -3.45
C LYS A 226 -18.09 -17.61 -3.14
N ILE A 227 -16.92 -17.01 -2.94
CA ILE A 227 -15.72 -17.67 -2.43
C ILE A 227 -15.72 -17.52 -0.91
N THR A 228 -15.58 -18.64 -0.19
CA THR A 228 -15.39 -18.60 1.27
C THR A 228 -14.05 -17.96 1.59
N VAL A 229 -14.03 -17.04 2.57
CA VAL A 229 -12.81 -16.33 2.97
C VAL A 229 -12.50 -16.59 4.44
N TYR A 230 -11.25 -16.94 4.72
CA TYR A 230 -10.69 -17.01 6.07
C TYR A 230 -9.63 -15.93 6.22
N ASP A 231 -9.90 -14.92 7.04
CA ASP A 231 -9.03 -13.75 7.24
C ASP A 231 -8.55 -13.58 8.69
N ASN A 232 -8.80 -14.60 9.52
CA ASN A 232 -8.41 -14.66 10.92
C ASN A 232 -7.68 -15.96 11.22
N VAL A 233 -6.63 -16.26 10.45
CA VAL A 233 -5.86 -17.51 10.57
C VAL A 233 -4.36 -17.21 10.59
N CYS A 234 -3.60 -18.12 11.19
CA CYS A 234 -2.15 -18.16 11.06
C CYS A 234 -1.79 -18.96 9.81
N ILE A 235 -0.88 -18.45 9.01
CA ILE A 235 -0.34 -19.13 7.82
C ILE A 235 1.12 -19.50 8.10
N THR A 236 1.49 -20.73 7.76
CA THR A 236 2.86 -21.24 7.81
C THR A 236 3.36 -21.53 6.40
N GLU A 237 4.62 -21.92 6.29
CA GLU A 237 5.20 -22.34 5.02
C GLU A 237 4.45 -23.53 4.40
N ASN A 238 3.93 -24.45 5.24
CA ASN A 238 3.22 -25.62 4.77
C ASN A 238 1.92 -25.29 4.01
N GLU A 239 1.15 -24.29 4.47
CA GLU A 239 -0.04 -23.82 3.76
C GLU A 239 0.31 -23.22 2.41
N ILE A 240 1.44 -22.48 2.30
CA ILE A 240 1.90 -21.96 1.00
C ILE A 240 2.29 -23.10 0.07
N LEU A 241 3.06 -24.09 0.53
CA LEU A 241 3.48 -25.23 -0.28
C LEU A 241 2.29 -26.06 -0.80
N ASN A 242 1.21 -26.15 -0.03
CA ASN A 242 0.01 -26.91 -0.41
C ASN A 242 -1.03 -26.06 -1.15
N ALA A 243 -0.84 -24.75 -1.29
CA ALA A 243 -1.78 -23.87 -1.98
C ALA A 243 -1.92 -24.21 -3.47
N ASP A 244 -3.11 -23.94 -4.02
CA ASP A 244 -3.39 -24.00 -5.45
C ASP A 244 -2.92 -22.72 -6.16
N GLU A 245 -3.14 -21.56 -5.50
CA GLU A 245 -2.72 -20.24 -5.97
C GLU A 245 -2.19 -19.41 -4.81
N VAL A 246 -1.22 -18.53 -5.10
CA VAL A 246 -0.69 -17.51 -4.17
C VAL A 246 -0.82 -16.14 -4.83
N LEU A 247 -1.38 -15.18 -4.11
CA LEU A 247 -1.68 -13.84 -4.59
C LEU A 247 -1.04 -12.80 -3.66
N LEU A 248 -0.46 -11.77 -4.25
CA LEU A 248 0.01 -10.56 -3.55
C LEU A 248 -0.87 -9.38 -3.94
N THR A 249 -1.23 -8.52 -2.98
CA THR A 249 -2.15 -7.41 -3.25
C THR A 249 -1.69 -6.10 -2.64
N ASN A 250 -1.73 -5.02 -3.42
CA ASN A 250 -1.50 -3.66 -2.92
C ASN A 250 -2.32 -2.61 -3.69
N ALA A 251 -2.41 -1.41 -3.14
CA ALA A 251 -3.24 -0.34 -3.68
C ALA A 251 -2.73 0.27 -5.00
N VAL A 252 -1.50 -0.02 -5.41
CA VAL A 252 -0.94 0.49 -6.69
C VAL A 252 -1.18 -0.49 -7.83
N HIS A 253 -0.95 -1.78 -7.58
CA HIS A 253 -0.98 -2.80 -8.62
C HIS A 253 -2.24 -3.69 -8.60
N GLY A 254 -3.06 -3.58 -7.55
CA GLY A 254 -4.19 -4.49 -7.37
C GLY A 254 -3.73 -5.88 -6.96
N ILE A 255 -4.06 -6.89 -7.77
CA ILE A 255 -3.64 -8.28 -7.58
C ILE A 255 -2.43 -8.57 -8.46
N LYS A 256 -1.44 -9.27 -7.90
CA LYS A 256 -0.38 -9.95 -8.62
C LYS A 256 -0.37 -11.42 -8.23
N TRP A 257 -0.32 -12.32 -9.22
CA TRP A 257 -0.22 -13.73 -8.96
C TRP A 257 1.25 -14.16 -8.87
N VAL A 258 1.49 -15.19 -8.05
CA VAL A 258 2.79 -15.81 -7.85
C VAL A 258 2.86 -17.07 -8.70
N VAL A 259 3.91 -17.23 -9.51
CA VAL A 259 4.13 -18.44 -10.30
C VAL A 259 4.95 -19.47 -9.56
N ALA A 260 5.82 -19.01 -8.65
CA ALA A 260 6.74 -19.91 -7.97
C ALA A 260 7.07 -19.46 -6.54
N PHE A 261 7.06 -20.45 -5.66
CA PHE A 261 7.68 -20.40 -4.34
C PHE A 261 8.65 -21.57 -4.25
N ARG A 262 9.94 -21.31 -4.25
CA ARG A 262 10.99 -22.34 -4.40
C ARG A 262 10.71 -23.28 -5.60
N ASN A 263 10.58 -24.57 -5.34
CA ASN A 263 10.29 -25.59 -6.37
C ASN A 263 8.79 -25.75 -6.66
N ARG A 264 7.89 -25.17 -5.83
CA ARG A 264 6.45 -25.22 -6.05
C ARG A 264 6.04 -24.26 -7.16
N ARG A 265 5.11 -24.67 -8.01
CA ARG A 265 4.50 -23.86 -9.07
C ARG A 265 3.01 -23.71 -8.84
N TYR A 266 2.48 -22.52 -9.13
CA TYR A 266 1.08 -22.17 -8.93
C TYR A 266 0.42 -21.76 -10.23
N PHE A 267 -0.90 -21.80 -10.23
CA PHE A 267 -1.77 -21.31 -11.28
C PHE A 267 -2.33 -19.92 -10.91
N CYS A 268 -3.19 -19.36 -11.79
CA CYS A 268 -3.77 -18.02 -11.59
C CYS A 268 -5.24 -17.93 -12.01
N LYS A 269 -6.03 -19.00 -11.83
CA LYS A 269 -7.45 -19.04 -12.25
C LYS A 269 -8.29 -18.08 -11.39
N THR A 270 -8.19 -18.19 -10.07
CA THR A 270 -8.89 -17.33 -9.11
C THR A 270 -8.35 -15.91 -9.16
N ALA A 271 -7.03 -15.73 -9.30
CA ALA A 271 -6.39 -14.44 -9.50
C ALA A 271 -6.97 -13.68 -10.70
N LYS A 272 -7.16 -14.35 -11.84
CA LYS A 272 -7.78 -13.75 -13.04
C LYS A 272 -9.19 -13.28 -12.79
N ARG A 273 -10.01 -14.13 -12.15
CA ARG A 273 -11.41 -13.81 -11.83
C ARG A 273 -11.52 -12.62 -10.88
N LEU A 274 -10.76 -12.62 -9.78
CA LEU A 274 -10.76 -11.53 -8.81
C LEU A 274 -10.15 -10.23 -9.39
N SER A 275 -9.16 -10.33 -10.29
CA SER A 275 -8.60 -9.15 -10.97
C SER A 275 -9.62 -8.48 -11.89
N ALA A 276 -10.40 -9.25 -12.64
CA ALA A 276 -11.49 -8.71 -13.48
C ALA A 276 -12.58 -8.05 -12.63
N ALA A 277 -12.98 -8.68 -11.51
CA ALA A 277 -13.91 -8.12 -10.56
C ALA A 277 -13.41 -6.81 -9.93
N LEU A 278 -12.11 -6.74 -9.59
CA LEU A 278 -11.46 -5.54 -9.07
C LEU A 278 -11.49 -4.39 -10.07
N GLU A 279 -11.17 -4.65 -11.33
CA GLU A 279 -11.17 -3.62 -12.38
C GLU A 279 -12.57 -3.03 -12.58
N ALA A 280 -13.58 -3.87 -12.67
CA ALA A 280 -14.98 -3.44 -12.76
C ALA A 280 -15.40 -2.61 -11.54
N PHE A 281 -15.04 -3.05 -10.33
CA PHE A 281 -15.37 -2.36 -9.09
C PHE A 281 -14.66 -1.01 -8.97
N ALA A 282 -13.38 -0.92 -9.33
CA ALA A 282 -12.62 0.32 -9.31
C ALA A 282 -13.18 1.35 -10.29
N THR A 283 -13.61 0.93 -11.47
CA THR A 283 -14.26 1.80 -12.47
C THR A 283 -15.60 2.36 -11.96
N CYS A 284 -16.40 1.55 -11.28
CA CYS A 284 -17.64 2.02 -10.66
C CYS A 284 -17.39 3.01 -9.51
N ASN A 285 -16.39 2.71 -8.65
CA ASN A 285 -16.04 3.57 -7.53
C ASN A 285 -15.55 4.95 -7.98
N GLN A 286 -14.76 5.03 -9.05
CA GLN A 286 -14.35 6.30 -9.64
C GLN A 286 -15.51 7.18 -10.06
N LYS A 287 -16.53 6.60 -10.70
CA LYS A 287 -17.72 7.36 -11.12
C LYS A 287 -18.47 7.95 -9.94
N SER A 288 -18.60 7.22 -8.83
CA SER A 288 -19.25 7.71 -7.61
C SER A 288 -18.42 8.80 -6.91
N GLU A 289 -17.09 8.69 -6.84
CA GLU A 289 -16.24 9.72 -6.27
C GLU A 289 -16.23 11.01 -7.10
N ILE A 290 -16.31 10.92 -8.44
CA ILE A 290 -16.44 12.09 -9.31
C ILE A 290 -17.80 12.78 -9.12
N CYS A 291 -18.89 12.04 -8.93
CA CYS A 291 -20.21 12.63 -8.65
C CYS A 291 -20.23 13.39 -7.32
N ASN A 292 -19.59 12.85 -6.29
CA ASN A 292 -19.51 13.49 -4.97
C ASN A 292 -18.63 14.76 -4.94
N LEU A 293 -17.79 14.98 -5.95
CA LEU A 293 -16.96 16.19 -6.08
C LEU A 293 -17.66 17.34 -6.83
N LYS A 294 -18.82 17.06 -7.48
CA LYS A 294 -19.61 18.05 -8.22
C LYS A 294 -20.77 18.65 -7.41
N LEU A 295 -20.98 18.20 -6.19
CA LEU A 295 -21.91 18.74 -5.20
C LEU A 295 -21.16 19.56 -4.14
#